data_a7dda7501149c82e1fe31b908fd42ee3
#
_entry.id   a7dda7501149c82e1fe31b908fd42ee3
#
_cell.length_a   1.000
_cell.length_b   1.000
_cell.length_c   1.000
_cell.angle_alpha   90.00
_cell.angle_beta   90.00
_cell.angle_gamma   90.00
#
_symmetry.space_group_name_H-M   'P 1'
#
loop_
_entity.id
_entity.type
_entity.pdbx_description
1 polymer ?
#
loop_
_entity_poly.entity_id
_entity_poly.type
_entity_poly.pdbx_seq_one_letter_code
_entity_poly.pdbx_strand_id
1 'polypeptide(L)'
;MKSWESTRGKGGGTWMHPYLFVKFAMWLSPKFELQIIKWVYDNLIETRNQAGDFYKEMCDTIMNEYMRIKGEKPNFLIYTQEANFINILCHGSTKANKRNELTENQLSLINDLQRLNIQLIKNPNIGNRQRKETLTQYANNVKLINQ
;
A
#
# COMPACT_ATOMS: atom_id res chain seq x y z
N MET A 1 1.33 -24.47 21.70
CA MET A 1 0.71 -23.25 22.25
C MET A 1 -0.77 -23.53 22.48
N LYS A 2 -1.31 -23.41 23.71
CA LYS A 2 -2.75 -23.64 23.96
C LYS A 2 -3.54 -22.49 23.31
N SER A 3 -4.52 -22.81 22.49
CA SER A 3 -5.35 -21.83 21.80
C SER A 3 -6.47 -21.23 22.69
N TRP A 4 -6.80 -21.90 23.77
CA TRP A 4 -7.77 -21.46 24.77
C TRP A 4 -7.51 -22.12 26.12
N GLU A 5 -7.94 -21.49 27.21
CA GLU A 5 -7.87 -22.00 28.58
C GLU A 5 -9.14 -21.56 29.36
N SER A 6 -9.71 -22.45 30.16
CA SER A 6 -10.90 -22.15 30.97
C SER A 6 -10.65 -22.56 32.42
N THR A 7 -10.95 -21.62 33.34
CA THR A 7 -10.91 -21.86 34.78
C THR A 7 -12.29 -21.70 35.38
N ARG A 8 -12.67 -22.63 36.27
CA ARG A 8 -13.97 -22.64 36.97
C ARG A 8 -13.82 -21.94 38.34
N GLY A 9 -14.93 -21.35 38.84
CA GLY A 9 -15.04 -20.79 40.18
C GLY A 9 -15.25 -19.28 40.20
N LYS A 10 -15.33 -18.72 41.44
CA LYS A 10 -15.49 -17.28 41.66
C LYS A 10 -14.19 -16.54 41.24
N GLY A 11 -14.20 -15.92 40.08
CA GLY A 11 -13.01 -15.35 39.43
C GLY A 11 -12.47 -16.18 38.28
N GLY A 12 -13.13 -17.28 37.93
CA GLY A 12 -12.85 -18.06 36.73
C GLY A 12 -13.24 -17.32 35.44
N GLY A 13 -12.70 -17.78 34.33
CA GLY A 13 -12.99 -17.22 33.00
C GLY A 13 -12.43 -18.10 31.88
N THR A 14 -12.74 -17.73 30.68
CA THR A 14 -12.17 -18.37 29.48
C THR A 14 -11.23 -17.40 28.78
N TRP A 15 -9.98 -17.82 28.65
CA TRP A 15 -8.95 -17.09 27.91
C TRP A 15 -8.73 -17.77 26.58
N MET A 16 -8.67 -17.01 25.50
CA MET A 16 -8.43 -17.54 24.18
C MET A 16 -7.50 -16.64 23.37
N HIS A 17 -6.83 -17.24 22.39
CA HIS A 17 -5.97 -16.47 21.49
C HIS A 17 -6.81 -15.39 20.76
N PRO A 18 -6.31 -14.15 20.57
CA PRO A 18 -7.07 -13.06 19.95
C PRO A 18 -7.74 -13.42 18.62
N TYR A 19 -7.07 -14.15 17.75
CA TYR A 19 -7.66 -14.60 16.47
C TYR A 19 -8.83 -15.57 16.68
N LEU A 20 -8.76 -16.45 17.67
CA LEU A 20 -9.85 -17.34 18.01
C LEU A 20 -11.04 -16.58 18.61
N PHE A 21 -10.75 -15.54 19.42
CA PHE A 21 -11.77 -14.66 19.98
C PHE A 21 -12.54 -13.92 18.87
N VAL A 22 -11.83 -13.34 17.89
CA VAL A 22 -12.48 -12.67 16.74
C VAL A 22 -13.38 -13.65 15.98
N LYS A 23 -12.90 -14.87 15.71
CA LYS A 23 -13.69 -15.91 15.04
C LYS A 23 -14.94 -16.29 15.82
N PHE A 24 -14.82 -16.41 17.13
CA PHE A 24 -15.93 -16.73 18.03
C PHE A 24 -16.94 -15.56 18.11
N ALA A 25 -16.46 -14.32 18.19
CA ALA A 25 -17.31 -13.13 18.18
C ALA A 25 -18.09 -12.96 16.86
N MET A 26 -17.46 -13.27 15.72
CA MET A 26 -18.13 -13.31 14.42
C MET A 26 -19.26 -14.35 14.39
N TRP A 27 -19.01 -15.55 14.94
CA TRP A 27 -20.02 -16.59 15.03
C TRP A 27 -21.20 -16.20 15.93
N LEU A 28 -20.95 -15.48 17.03
CA LEU A 28 -22.01 -15.02 17.95
C LEU A 28 -22.84 -13.87 17.42
N SER A 29 -22.27 -13.03 16.59
CA SER A 29 -22.91 -11.80 16.10
C SER A 29 -22.71 -11.59 14.60
N PRO A 30 -23.72 -11.90 13.77
CA PRO A 30 -23.68 -11.61 12.35
C PRO A 30 -23.41 -10.13 12.02
N LYS A 31 -23.88 -9.23 12.89
CA LYS A 31 -23.59 -7.78 12.76
C LYS A 31 -22.09 -7.49 12.92
N PHE A 32 -21.44 -8.13 13.89
CA PHE A 32 -19.99 -8.00 14.11
C PHE A 32 -19.22 -8.62 12.93
N GLU A 33 -19.66 -9.76 12.42
CA GLU A 33 -19.07 -10.38 11.23
C GLU A 33 -19.08 -9.41 10.02
N LEU A 34 -20.23 -8.77 9.73
CA LEU A 34 -20.34 -7.78 8.67
C LEU A 34 -19.43 -6.57 8.90
N GLN A 35 -19.26 -6.13 10.13
CA GLN A 35 -18.35 -5.03 10.46
C GLN A 35 -16.89 -5.41 10.20
N ILE A 36 -16.46 -6.61 10.55
CA ILE A 36 -15.11 -7.10 10.26
C ILE A 36 -14.89 -7.26 8.76
N ILE A 37 -15.85 -7.85 8.04
CA ILE A 37 -15.76 -7.98 6.58
C ILE A 37 -15.63 -6.59 5.92
N LYS A 38 -16.46 -5.64 6.34
CA LYS A 38 -16.41 -4.26 5.85
C LYS A 38 -15.05 -3.63 6.15
N TRP A 39 -14.54 -3.76 7.37
CA TRP A 39 -13.24 -3.23 7.75
C TRP A 39 -12.09 -3.81 6.90
N VAL A 40 -12.11 -5.13 6.66
CA VAL A 40 -11.13 -5.79 5.79
C VAL A 40 -11.22 -5.26 4.35
N TYR A 41 -12.45 -5.10 3.83
CA TYR A 41 -12.67 -4.55 2.50
C TYR A 41 -12.14 -3.11 2.39
N ASP A 42 -12.55 -2.23 3.31
CA ASP A 42 -12.21 -0.81 3.30
C ASP A 42 -10.68 -0.59 3.44
N ASN A 43 -10.01 -1.37 4.30
CA ASN A 43 -8.58 -1.14 4.59
C ASN A 43 -7.61 -1.92 3.70
N LEU A 44 -7.96 -3.10 3.22
CA LEU A 44 -7.05 -3.93 2.43
C LEU A 44 -7.38 -3.93 0.94
N ILE A 45 -8.64 -4.11 0.59
CA ILE A 45 -9.05 -4.27 -0.80
C ILE A 45 -9.12 -2.92 -1.48
N GLU A 46 -9.71 -1.91 -0.84
CA GLU A 46 -9.79 -0.56 -1.39
C GLU A 46 -8.41 0.07 -1.56
N THR A 47 -7.54 -0.02 -0.55
CA THR A 47 -6.15 0.48 -0.65
C THR A 47 -5.39 -0.18 -1.79
N ARG A 48 -5.63 -1.47 -2.04
CA ARG A 48 -5.02 -2.20 -3.15
C ARG A 48 -5.57 -1.74 -4.52
N ASN A 49 -6.88 -1.50 -4.62
CA ASN A 49 -7.49 -0.98 -5.83
C ASN A 49 -6.98 0.42 -6.16
N GLN A 50 -6.89 1.29 -5.15
CA GLN A 50 -6.30 2.63 -5.29
C GLN A 50 -4.85 2.57 -5.81
N ALA A 51 -4.04 1.61 -5.37
CA ALA A 51 -2.68 1.44 -5.89
C ALA A 51 -2.66 1.11 -7.40
N GLY A 52 -3.66 0.40 -7.89
CA GLY A 52 -3.84 0.13 -9.32
C GLY A 52 -4.23 1.38 -10.10
N ASP A 53 -5.17 2.15 -9.55
CA ASP A 53 -5.67 3.38 -10.18
C ASP A 53 -4.59 4.48 -10.23
N PHE A 54 -3.84 4.68 -9.16
CA PHE A 54 -2.71 5.61 -9.14
C PHE A 54 -1.57 5.18 -10.08
N TYR A 55 -1.34 3.87 -10.25
CA TYR A 55 -0.38 3.40 -11.24
C TYR A 55 -0.80 3.77 -12.66
N LYS A 56 -2.08 3.60 -12.99
CA LYS A 56 -2.63 3.98 -14.29
C LYS A 56 -2.53 5.50 -14.52
N GLU A 57 -2.94 6.31 -13.53
CA GLU A 57 -2.81 7.77 -13.59
C GLU A 57 -1.35 8.22 -13.76
N MET A 58 -0.42 7.56 -13.08
CA MET A 58 1.02 7.82 -13.23
C MET A 58 1.48 7.54 -14.68
N CYS A 59 1.08 6.42 -15.27
CA CYS A 59 1.40 6.08 -16.65
C CYS A 59 0.83 7.11 -17.63
N ASP A 60 -0.42 7.52 -17.45
CA ASP A 60 -1.06 8.55 -18.28
C ASP A 60 -0.34 9.91 -18.13
N THR A 61 0.07 10.25 -16.92
CA THR A 61 0.84 11.49 -16.66
C THR A 61 2.20 11.45 -17.35
N ILE A 62 2.93 10.36 -17.27
CA ILE A 62 4.22 10.17 -17.96
C ILE A 62 4.02 10.29 -19.49
N MET A 63 2.98 9.65 -20.02
CA MET A 63 2.67 9.72 -21.45
C MET A 63 2.43 11.18 -21.89
N ASN A 64 1.56 11.89 -21.18
CA ASN A 64 1.19 13.25 -21.51
C ASN A 64 2.39 14.22 -21.43
N GLU A 65 3.20 14.12 -20.38
CA GLU A 65 4.40 14.96 -20.24
C GLU A 65 5.47 14.64 -21.29
N TYR A 66 5.65 13.36 -21.61
CA TYR A 66 6.61 12.95 -22.63
C TYR A 66 6.17 13.44 -24.02
N MET A 67 4.89 13.30 -24.35
CA MET A 67 4.31 13.86 -25.58
C MET A 67 4.45 15.40 -25.65
N ARG A 68 4.22 16.10 -24.53
CA ARG A 68 4.36 17.54 -24.45
C ARG A 68 5.81 18.02 -24.71
N ILE A 69 6.81 17.29 -24.18
CA ILE A 69 8.21 17.68 -24.26
C ILE A 69 8.87 17.20 -25.55
N LYS A 70 8.61 15.96 -25.97
CA LYS A 70 9.31 15.31 -27.08
C LYS A 70 8.47 15.14 -28.34
N GLY A 71 7.16 15.30 -28.28
CA GLY A 71 6.26 15.12 -29.42
C GLY A 71 6.01 13.66 -29.82
N GLU A 72 6.53 12.71 -29.06
CA GLU A 72 6.40 11.26 -29.35
C GLU A 72 5.97 10.48 -28.09
N LYS A 73 5.45 9.26 -28.30
CA LYS A 73 5.07 8.38 -27.17
C LYS A 73 6.31 7.81 -26.48
N PRO A 74 6.31 7.72 -25.12
CA PRO A 74 7.42 7.11 -24.40
C PRO A 74 7.54 5.61 -24.71
N ASN A 75 8.78 5.11 -24.68
CA ASN A 75 9.02 3.67 -24.75
C ASN A 75 8.48 2.98 -23.49
N PHE A 76 7.98 1.76 -23.64
CA PHE A 76 7.48 0.92 -22.55
C PHE A 76 8.46 0.81 -21.37
N LEU A 77 9.76 0.80 -21.63
CA LEU A 77 10.80 0.75 -20.60
C LEU A 77 10.71 1.91 -19.58
N ILE A 78 10.23 3.09 -20.00
CA ILE A 78 10.09 4.25 -19.12
C ILE A 78 9.07 3.97 -18.01
N TYR A 79 7.92 3.41 -18.36
CA TYR A 79 6.89 3.02 -17.39
C TYR A 79 7.39 1.96 -16.42
N THR A 80 8.10 0.95 -16.96
CA THR A 80 8.68 -0.13 -16.15
C THR A 80 9.73 0.40 -15.18
N GLN A 81 10.59 1.33 -15.62
CA GLN A 81 11.61 1.94 -14.76
C GLN A 81 10.99 2.75 -13.61
N GLU A 82 9.92 3.51 -13.87
CA GLU A 82 9.23 4.26 -12.83
C GLU A 82 8.53 3.34 -11.83
N ALA A 83 7.86 2.30 -12.30
CA ALA A 83 7.23 1.30 -11.43
C ALA A 83 8.27 0.58 -10.56
N ASN A 84 9.38 0.16 -11.15
CA ASN A 84 10.48 -0.49 -10.44
C ASN A 84 11.11 0.43 -9.39
N PHE A 85 11.27 1.71 -9.71
CA PHE A 85 11.82 2.70 -8.77
C PHE A 85 10.92 2.82 -7.54
N ILE A 86 9.61 2.97 -7.71
CA ILE A 86 8.64 3.03 -6.59
C ILE A 86 8.66 1.73 -5.79
N ASN A 87 8.68 0.56 -6.45
CA ASN A 87 8.75 -0.73 -5.77
C ASN A 87 10.03 -0.87 -4.92
N ILE A 88 11.18 -0.44 -5.45
CA ILE A 88 12.45 -0.44 -4.70
C ILE A 88 12.36 0.48 -3.48
N LEU A 89 11.81 1.67 -3.63
CA LEU A 89 11.61 2.59 -2.50
C LEU A 89 10.70 2.01 -1.43
N CYS A 90 9.67 1.26 -1.80
CA CYS A 90 8.73 0.67 -0.86
C CYS A 90 9.31 -0.56 -0.15
N HIS A 91 9.74 -1.58 -0.89
CA HIS A 91 10.08 -2.89 -0.33
C HIS A 91 11.44 -3.45 -0.78
N GLY A 92 12.28 -2.64 -1.44
CA GLY A 92 13.66 -3.01 -1.82
C GLY A 92 13.76 -4.00 -3.00
N SER A 93 12.68 -4.27 -3.75
CA SER A 93 12.68 -5.21 -4.88
C SER A 93 11.91 -4.66 -6.06
N THR A 94 12.35 -5.00 -7.29
CA THR A 94 11.66 -4.67 -8.53
C THR A 94 10.51 -5.63 -8.88
N LYS A 95 10.42 -6.78 -8.19
CA LYS A 95 9.43 -7.83 -8.54
C LYS A 95 8.01 -7.42 -8.16
N ALA A 96 7.16 -7.23 -9.16
CA ALA A 96 5.74 -6.92 -9.00
C ALA A 96 4.95 -8.00 -8.24
N ASN A 97 5.38 -9.27 -8.32
CA ASN A 97 4.72 -10.40 -7.67
C ASN A 97 4.64 -10.31 -6.14
N LYS A 98 5.48 -9.45 -5.52
CA LYS A 98 5.44 -9.20 -4.07
C LYS A 98 4.27 -8.32 -3.61
N ARG A 99 3.51 -7.69 -4.52
CA ARG A 99 2.35 -6.85 -4.11
C ARG A 99 1.30 -7.62 -3.31
N ASN A 100 1.15 -8.92 -3.54
CA ASN A 100 0.20 -9.76 -2.79
C ASN A 100 0.67 -10.08 -1.35
N GLU A 101 1.95 -9.87 -1.08
CA GLU A 101 2.59 -10.11 0.22
C GLU A 101 2.82 -8.81 1.01
N LEU A 102 2.46 -7.65 0.42
CA LEU A 102 2.69 -6.35 1.04
C LEU A 102 1.75 -6.13 2.23
N THR A 103 2.31 -5.54 3.28
CA THR A 103 1.54 -5.06 4.42
C THR A 103 0.72 -3.82 4.06
N GLU A 104 -0.27 -3.48 4.88
CA GLU A 104 -1.09 -2.28 4.73
C GLU A 104 -0.23 -1.00 4.67
N ASN A 105 0.76 -0.88 5.56
CA ASN A 105 1.70 0.26 5.56
C ASN A 105 2.50 0.36 4.26
N GLN A 106 2.91 -0.76 3.69
CA GLN A 106 3.63 -0.78 2.41
C GLN A 106 2.73 -0.40 1.23
N LEU A 107 1.47 -0.84 1.24
CA LEU A 107 0.49 -0.47 0.22
C LEU A 107 0.17 1.03 0.30
N SER A 108 -0.02 1.57 1.50
CA SER A 108 -0.22 3.00 1.72
C SER A 108 0.98 3.81 1.21
N LEU A 109 2.19 3.38 1.53
CA LEU A 109 3.42 4.03 1.04
C LEU A 109 3.52 4.03 -0.50
N ILE A 110 3.12 2.93 -1.17
CA ILE A 110 3.08 2.89 -2.64
C ILE A 110 2.11 3.95 -3.18
N ASN A 111 0.91 4.06 -2.60
CA ASN A 111 -0.09 5.03 -3.01
C ASN A 111 0.43 6.46 -2.87
N ASP A 112 1.03 6.76 -1.72
CA ASP A 112 1.59 8.09 -1.46
C ASP A 112 2.74 8.42 -2.41
N LEU A 113 3.64 7.47 -2.67
CA LEU A 113 4.74 7.66 -3.62
C LEU A 113 4.24 7.87 -5.05
N GLN A 114 3.21 7.14 -5.48
CA GLN A 114 2.62 7.31 -6.81
C GLN A 114 1.96 8.69 -6.94
N ARG A 115 1.18 9.11 -5.94
CA ARG A 115 0.54 10.44 -5.91
C ARG A 115 1.58 11.56 -5.93
N LEU A 116 2.59 11.47 -5.08
CA LEU A 116 3.68 12.46 -5.05
C LEU A 116 4.43 12.49 -6.38
N ASN A 117 4.72 11.33 -6.97
CA ASN A 117 5.38 11.23 -8.26
C ASN A 117 4.58 11.92 -9.37
N ILE A 118 3.26 11.70 -9.43
CA ILE A 118 2.35 12.36 -10.38
C ILE A 118 2.45 13.89 -10.24
N GLN A 119 2.41 14.41 -9.01
CA GLN A 119 2.51 15.85 -8.76
C GLN A 119 3.87 16.43 -9.21
N LEU A 120 4.96 15.71 -8.90
CA LEU A 120 6.30 16.13 -9.27
C LEU A 120 6.55 16.08 -10.78
N ILE A 121 5.99 15.09 -11.49
CA ILE A 121 6.06 15.00 -12.97
C ILE A 121 5.33 16.18 -13.62
N LYS A 122 4.16 16.57 -13.10
CA LYS A 122 3.36 17.70 -13.61
C LYS A 122 4.03 19.06 -13.35
N ASN A 123 5.05 19.14 -12.51
CA ASN A 123 5.74 20.40 -12.20
C ASN A 123 6.93 20.63 -13.15
N PRO A 124 6.86 21.61 -14.07
CA PRO A 124 7.92 21.83 -15.07
C PRO A 124 9.25 22.34 -14.48
N ASN A 125 9.22 22.83 -13.23
CA ASN A 125 10.42 23.36 -12.56
C ASN A 125 11.23 22.26 -11.85
N ILE A 126 10.74 21.03 -11.80
CA ILE A 126 11.39 19.92 -11.11
C ILE A 126 12.00 18.96 -12.13
N GLY A 127 13.34 18.90 -12.14
CA GLY A 127 14.06 17.93 -12.96
C GLY A 127 13.96 16.49 -12.44
N ASN A 128 14.22 15.53 -13.33
CA ASN A 128 14.12 14.09 -13.01
C ASN A 128 14.99 13.68 -11.80
N ARG A 129 16.19 14.26 -11.65
CA ARG A 129 17.07 13.98 -10.51
C ARG A 129 16.45 14.46 -9.21
N GLN A 130 16.02 15.71 -9.14
CA GLN A 130 15.39 16.29 -7.96
C GLN A 130 14.10 15.55 -7.57
N ARG A 131 13.30 15.16 -8.57
CA ARG A 131 12.09 14.33 -8.36
C ARG A 131 12.42 13.02 -7.65
N LYS A 132 13.43 12.29 -8.14
CA LYS A 132 13.86 11.02 -7.53
C LYS A 132 14.44 11.21 -6.12
N GLU A 133 15.19 12.26 -5.89
CA GLU A 133 15.70 12.61 -4.56
C GLU A 133 14.56 12.90 -3.57
N THR A 134 13.55 13.67 -3.98
CA THR A 134 12.38 13.98 -3.16
C THR A 134 11.59 12.72 -2.80
N LEU A 135 11.33 11.84 -3.76
CA LEU A 135 10.64 10.56 -3.51
C LEU A 135 11.43 9.66 -2.56
N THR A 136 12.75 9.62 -2.69
CA THR A 136 13.62 8.84 -1.81
C THR A 136 13.60 9.37 -0.38
N GLN A 137 13.67 10.69 -0.21
CA GLN A 137 13.57 11.32 1.11
C GLN A 137 12.23 11.06 1.77
N TYR A 138 11.14 11.18 1.02
CA TYR A 138 9.79 10.88 1.52
C TYR A 138 9.68 9.43 2.00
N ALA A 139 10.11 8.47 1.17
CA ALA A 139 10.06 7.04 1.53
C ALA A 139 10.88 6.73 2.80
N ASN A 140 12.06 7.32 2.95
CA ASN A 140 12.90 7.13 4.13
C ASN A 140 12.25 7.72 5.39
N ASN A 141 11.66 8.91 5.31
CA ASN A 141 10.98 9.54 6.43
C ASN A 141 9.78 8.72 6.91
N VAL A 142 8.95 8.21 5.99
CA VAL A 142 7.79 7.37 6.35
C VAL A 142 8.24 6.06 6.99
N LYS A 143 9.33 5.44 6.50
CA LYS A 143 9.87 4.20 7.09
C LYS A 143 10.40 4.40 8.50
N LEU A 144 11.01 5.55 8.79
CA LEU A 144 11.50 5.88 10.13
C LEU A 144 10.36 6.09 11.14
N ILE A 145 9.22 6.61 10.71
CA ILE A 145 8.06 6.84 11.58
C ILE A 145 7.35 5.52 11.92
N ASN A 146 7.42 4.53 11.04
CA ASN A 146 6.71 3.24 11.17
C ASN A 146 7.57 2.11 11.78
N GLN A 147 8.78 2.40 12.26
CA GLN A 147 9.63 1.51 13.06
C GLN A 147 9.37 1.68 14.55
#